data_f5a91e3b1c2c4a4906bc98c0ca92e03c
#
_entry.id   f5a91e3b1c2c4a4906bc98c0ca92e03c
#
_cell.length_a   1.000
_cell.length_b   1.000
_cell.length_c   1.000
_cell.angle_alpha   90.00
_cell.angle_beta   90.00
_cell.angle_gamma   90.00
#
_symmetry.space_group_name_H-M   'P 1'
#
loop_
_entity.id
_entity.type
_entity.pdbx_description
1 polymer ?
#
loop_
_entity_poly.entity_id
_entity_poly.type
_entity_poly.pdbx_seq_one_letter_code
_entity_poly.pdbx_strand_id
1 'polypeptide(L)'
;NLLGKRVDYSARSVIVVGPELKMHEMGIPKDMAAELYKPFVIRKLIERGIVKTVKSAKKIIDRKDPVIWGILENVIKGHPVLMNRAPTLHRLGIQAFQPKLIEGKAMQLHPLACTAFNADFDGDQMAVHLPLGNAAILEAQLLMLGSHNVLNPANGAPITVPSQDMVLGLYYITKPRKGVKGEGRVFYGPEEAIIAYNERQADLHAIVKCLVDDIDENGNPITELKETTIGRILFNQVVPKEVGYINEILTKRSLRDIIAVVMKKAGADKVAAFLDDIKHMGYQMAFRGGLSFNLDAVIIPEEKEKLVQEGYERSDSIMEDYNMGLITNNERYNQIIDVWTNINTKLTKVVIDTLIKDDDGFNPVYMMLDSGARGSKEQIRQLSGMRGLMAKPQKSGVEGGQQVIENPILSNFKEGLSVLEYFISTHGARKGLADTCLLYTSDAA
;
A
#
# COMPACT_ATOMS: atom_id res chain seq x y z
N ASN A 1 8.88 23.17 -27.69
CA ASN A 1 8.63 22.73 -29.10
C ASN A 1 9.77 21.88 -29.69
N LEU A 2 10.98 21.88 -29.14
CA LEU A 2 12.11 21.05 -29.60
C LEU A 2 12.15 19.69 -28.86
N LEU A 3 11.91 19.69 -27.53
CA LEU A 3 12.00 18.51 -26.68
C LEU A 3 10.66 17.79 -26.47
N GLY A 4 9.54 18.45 -26.78
CA GLY A 4 8.22 17.88 -26.64
C GLY A 4 7.15 18.70 -27.36
N LYS A 5 6.02 18.07 -27.66
CA LYS A 5 4.85 18.70 -28.28
C LYS A 5 3.58 18.24 -27.56
N ARG A 6 2.54 19.05 -27.65
CA ARG A 6 1.18 18.62 -27.27
C ARG A 6 0.69 17.64 -28.33
N VAL A 7 0.05 16.56 -27.86
CA VAL A 7 -0.40 15.47 -28.73
C VAL A 7 -1.92 15.36 -28.71
N ASP A 8 -2.49 14.98 -29.87
CA ASP A 8 -3.90 14.64 -30.01
C ASP A 8 -4.15 13.22 -29.49
N TYR A 9 -5.40 12.79 -29.42
CA TYR A 9 -5.84 11.49 -28.89
C TYR A 9 -5.37 11.24 -27.47
N SER A 10 -5.45 12.28 -26.67
CA SER A 10 -5.14 12.25 -25.25
C SER A 10 -6.27 12.86 -24.42
N ALA A 11 -6.40 12.41 -23.20
CA ALA A 11 -7.37 12.93 -22.25
C ALA A 11 -6.75 12.96 -20.85
N ARG A 12 -7.38 13.67 -19.93
CA ARG A 12 -6.97 13.75 -18.54
C ARG A 12 -8.21 13.75 -17.64
N SER A 13 -8.18 12.99 -16.58
CA SER A 13 -9.23 12.96 -15.56
C SER A 13 -8.70 12.57 -14.21
N VAL A 14 -9.53 12.77 -13.20
CA VAL A 14 -9.28 12.28 -11.84
C VAL A 14 -9.34 10.76 -11.83
N ILE A 15 -8.54 10.13 -10.99
CA ILE A 15 -8.51 8.68 -10.79
C ILE A 15 -9.25 8.29 -9.50
N VAL A 16 -9.89 7.13 -9.55
CA VAL A 16 -10.50 6.46 -8.40
C VAL A 16 -10.07 5.00 -8.38
N VAL A 17 -10.22 4.36 -7.23
CA VAL A 17 -9.88 2.94 -7.10
C VAL A 17 -10.84 2.06 -7.89
N GLY A 18 -10.29 1.06 -8.59
CA GLY A 18 -11.04 0.01 -9.28
C GLY A 18 -10.69 -1.37 -8.73
N PRO A 19 -11.27 -1.80 -7.59
CA PRO A 19 -10.91 -3.07 -6.95
C PRO A 19 -11.28 -4.30 -7.77
N GLU A 20 -12.27 -4.17 -8.66
CA GLU A 20 -12.77 -5.25 -9.54
C GLU A 20 -11.99 -5.41 -10.85
N LEU A 21 -11.08 -4.48 -11.15
CA LEU A 21 -10.26 -4.53 -12.35
C LEU A 21 -9.22 -5.64 -12.23
N LYS A 22 -8.91 -6.25 -13.37
CA LYS A 22 -7.75 -7.14 -13.49
C LYS A 22 -6.46 -6.32 -13.65
N MET A 23 -5.31 -6.92 -13.39
CA MET A 23 -4.01 -6.23 -13.40
C MET A 23 -3.70 -5.53 -14.74
N HIS A 24 -4.22 -6.03 -15.84
CA HIS A 24 -4.06 -5.45 -17.18
C HIS A 24 -5.19 -4.51 -17.60
N GLU A 25 -6.21 -4.30 -16.75
CA GLU A 25 -7.40 -3.47 -17.05
C GLU A 25 -7.34 -2.11 -16.39
N MET A 26 -7.99 -1.13 -17.03
CA MET A 26 -8.34 0.16 -16.45
C MET A 26 -9.79 0.51 -16.77
N GLY A 27 -10.45 1.24 -15.88
CA GLY A 27 -11.79 1.79 -16.15
C GLY A 27 -11.69 3.14 -16.84
N ILE A 28 -12.29 3.27 -18.02
CA ILE A 28 -12.37 4.53 -18.75
C ILE A 28 -13.84 4.99 -18.85
N PRO A 29 -14.16 6.26 -18.54
CA PRO A 29 -15.50 6.80 -18.76
C PRO A 29 -15.94 6.67 -20.21
N LYS A 30 -17.18 6.25 -20.43
CA LYS A 30 -17.75 6.05 -21.77
C LYS A 30 -17.61 7.29 -22.67
N ASP A 31 -17.87 8.47 -22.13
CA ASP A 31 -17.77 9.73 -22.86
C ASP A 31 -16.33 10.03 -23.31
N MET A 32 -15.37 9.77 -22.44
CA MET A 32 -13.95 9.94 -22.74
C MET A 32 -13.51 8.94 -23.81
N ALA A 33 -13.91 7.68 -23.68
CA ALA A 33 -13.59 6.64 -24.65
C ALA A 33 -14.18 6.95 -26.03
N ALA A 34 -15.43 7.42 -26.09
CA ALA A 34 -16.07 7.81 -27.35
C ALA A 34 -15.31 8.91 -28.11
N GLU A 35 -14.74 9.87 -27.38
CA GLU A 35 -13.97 10.95 -28.01
C GLU A 35 -12.55 10.48 -28.41
N LEU A 36 -11.85 9.69 -27.57
CA LEU A 36 -10.53 9.15 -27.87
C LEU A 36 -10.55 8.20 -29.08
N TYR A 37 -11.52 7.29 -29.15
CA TYR A 37 -11.63 6.30 -30.22
C TYR A 37 -12.50 6.78 -31.39
N LYS A 38 -12.85 8.05 -31.45
CA LYS A 38 -13.73 8.64 -32.48
C LYS A 38 -13.41 8.24 -33.92
N PRO A 39 -12.15 8.28 -34.40
CA PRO A 39 -11.81 7.86 -35.77
C PRO A 39 -12.10 6.39 -36.03
N PHE A 40 -11.81 5.52 -35.07
CA PHE A 40 -12.03 4.08 -35.21
C PHE A 40 -13.52 3.73 -35.21
N VAL A 41 -14.31 4.41 -34.39
CA VAL A 41 -15.77 4.27 -34.37
C VAL A 41 -16.39 4.77 -35.68
N ILE A 42 -15.96 5.92 -36.21
CA ILE A 42 -16.40 6.44 -37.50
C ILE A 42 -16.11 5.41 -38.60
N ARG A 43 -14.90 4.85 -38.63
CA ARG A 43 -14.55 3.82 -39.61
C ARG A 43 -15.48 2.62 -39.54
N LYS A 44 -15.75 2.12 -38.33
CA LYS A 44 -16.64 0.97 -38.13
C LYS A 44 -18.10 1.26 -38.45
N LEU A 45 -18.58 2.47 -38.19
CA LEU A 45 -19.94 2.90 -38.60
C LEU A 45 -20.12 2.89 -40.13
N ILE A 46 -19.11 3.32 -40.88
CA ILE A 46 -19.11 3.32 -42.34
C ILE A 46 -18.97 1.88 -42.88
N GLU A 47 -18.01 1.09 -42.33
CA GLU A 47 -17.80 -0.31 -42.71
C GLU A 47 -19.07 -1.17 -42.53
N ARG A 48 -19.86 -0.92 -41.48
CA ARG A 48 -21.14 -1.60 -41.21
C ARG A 48 -22.32 -1.05 -42.02
N GLY A 49 -22.10 -0.02 -42.82
CA GLY A 49 -23.17 0.59 -43.64
C GLY A 49 -24.22 1.39 -42.87
N ILE A 50 -24.02 1.65 -41.56
CA ILE A 50 -24.96 2.41 -40.73
C ILE A 50 -25.02 3.87 -41.20
N VAL A 51 -23.89 4.38 -41.64
CA VAL A 51 -23.75 5.74 -42.19
C VAL A 51 -22.96 5.73 -43.51
N LYS A 52 -23.31 6.66 -44.40
CA LYS A 52 -22.61 6.80 -45.69
C LYS A 52 -21.52 7.86 -45.68
N THR A 53 -21.54 8.80 -44.72
CA THR A 53 -20.60 9.93 -44.69
C THR A 53 -20.01 10.13 -43.30
N VAL A 54 -18.76 10.62 -43.24
CA VAL A 54 -18.07 11.00 -41.99
C VAL A 54 -18.87 12.07 -41.22
N LYS A 55 -19.52 13.01 -41.91
CA LYS A 55 -20.33 14.06 -41.29
C LYS A 55 -21.52 13.47 -40.52
N SER A 56 -22.20 12.48 -41.08
CA SER A 56 -23.32 11.79 -40.43
C SER A 56 -22.80 10.94 -39.23
N ALA A 57 -21.67 10.27 -39.38
CA ALA A 57 -21.06 9.53 -38.30
C ALA A 57 -20.71 10.42 -37.09
N LYS A 58 -20.09 11.59 -37.31
CA LYS A 58 -19.81 12.56 -36.24
C LYS A 58 -21.08 12.99 -35.52
N LYS A 59 -22.18 13.30 -36.25
CA LYS A 59 -23.46 13.68 -35.63
C LYS A 59 -24.03 12.57 -34.72
N ILE A 60 -23.89 11.31 -35.11
CA ILE A 60 -24.34 10.17 -34.30
C ILE A 60 -23.50 10.08 -33.01
N ILE A 61 -22.17 10.21 -33.11
CA ILE A 61 -21.28 10.18 -31.96
C ILE A 61 -21.59 11.35 -31.01
N ASP A 62 -21.75 12.55 -31.52
CA ASP A 62 -22.04 13.75 -30.72
C ASP A 62 -23.40 13.65 -30.00
N ARG A 63 -24.38 12.93 -30.59
CA ARG A 63 -25.70 12.63 -29.98
C ARG A 63 -25.66 11.48 -28.98
N LYS A 64 -24.54 10.76 -28.88
CA LYS A 64 -24.38 9.59 -27.99
C LYS A 64 -25.43 8.50 -28.23
N ASP A 65 -25.72 8.21 -29.50
CA ASP A 65 -26.67 7.18 -29.87
C ASP A 65 -26.31 5.82 -29.26
N PRO A 66 -27.28 5.02 -28.75
CA PRO A 66 -27.02 3.70 -28.15
C PRO A 66 -26.21 2.72 -29.02
N VAL A 67 -26.32 2.84 -30.35
CA VAL A 67 -25.59 2.01 -31.31
C VAL A 67 -24.08 2.16 -31.19
N ILE A 68 -23.60 3.33 -30.70
CA ILE A 68 -22.17 3.61 -30.56
C ILE A 68 -21.53 2.71 -29.53
N TRP A 69 -22.21 2.44 -28.42
CA TRP A 69 -21.61 1.70 -27.27
C TRP A 69 -21.20 0.30 -27.65
N GLY A 70 -22.02 -0.44 -28.39
CA GLY A 70 -21.68 -1.77 -28.89
C GLY A 70 -20.52 -1.78 -29.90
N ILE A 71 -20.39 -0.71 -30.71
CA ILE A 71 -19.27 -0.55 -31.65
C ILE A 71 -18.00 -0.19 -30.87
N LEU A 72 -18.10 0.74 -29.93
CA LEU A 72 -17.00 1.19 -29.09
C LEU A 72 -16.41 0.03 -28.28
N GLU A 73 -17.26 -0.80 -27.66
CA GLU A 73 -16.82 -1.99 -26.94
C GLU A 73 -16.01 -2.96 -27.81
N ASN A 74 -16.44 -3.16 -29.06
CA ASN A 74 -15.70 -4.00 -30.01
C ASN A 74 -14.38 -3.37 -30.48
N VAL A 75 -14.33 -2.04 -30.62
CA VAL A 75 -13.12 -1.31 -31.01
C VAL A 75 -12.07 -1.32 -29.91
N ILE A 76 -12.50 -1.22 -28.66
CA ILE A 76 -11.63 -1.20 -27.49
C ILE A 76 -10.96 -2.56 -27.26
N LYS A 77 -11.61 -3.68 -27.60
CA LYS A 77 -11.04 -5.01 -27.45
C LYS A 77 -9.73 -5.15 -28.25
N GLY A 78 -8.62 -5.41 -27.56
CA GLY A 78 -7.29 -5.54 -28.16
C GLY A 78 -6.66 -4.20 -28.57
N HIS A 79 -7.20 -3.06 -28.15
CA HIS A 79 -6.62 -1.74 -28.38
C HIS A 79 -6.33 -1.04 -27.05
N PRO A 80 -5.15 -1.25 -26.46
CA PRO A 80 -4.78 -0.70 -25.17
C PRO A 80 -4.62 0.83 -25.22
N VAL A 81 -4.66 1.44 -24.05
CA VAL A 81 -4.32 2.86 -23.85
C VAL A 81 -3.11 2.97 -22.95
N LEU A 82 -2.35 4.04 -23.09
CA LEU A 82 -1.22 4.37 -22.21
C LEU A 82 -1.71 5.31 -21.12
N MET A 83 -1.46 4.97 -19.87
CA MET A 83 -1.73 5.84 -18.72
C MET A 83 -0.42 6.43 -18.21
N ASN A 84 -0.45 7.71 -17.87
CA ASN A 84 0.69 8.44 -17.29
C ASN A 84 0.24 9.29 -16.10
N ARG A 85 1.06 9.30 -15.04
CA ARG A 85 0.96 10.26 -13.95
C ARG A 85 2.20 11.14 -13.90
N ALA A 86 2.02 12.44 -13.94
CA ALA A 86 3.09 13.41 -13.73
C ALA A 86 3.33 13.63 -12.21
N PRO A 87 4.58 13.76 -11.73
CA PRO A 87 5.82 13.67 -12.52
C PRO A 87 6.19 12.23 -12.87
N THR A 88 6.71 12.01 -14.09
CA THR A 88 7.17 10.69 -14.55
C THR A 88 8.61 10.46 -14.08
N LEU A 89 8.79 9.89 -12.90
CA LEU A 89 10.10 9.72 -12.26
C LEU A 89 10.90 8.55 -12.83
N HIS A 90 10.22 7.53 -13.35
CA HIS A 90 10.82 6.33 -13.92
C HIS A 90 9.93 5.74 -15.02
N ARG A 91 10.43 4.76 -15.77
CA ARG A 91 9.72 4.19 -16.94
C ARG A 91 8.34 3.60 -16.62
N LEU A 92 8.10 3.11 -15.41
CA LEU A 92 6.80 2.56 -14.98
C LEU A 92 5.77 3.65 -14.67
N GLY A 93 6.12 4.92 -14.71
CA GLY A 93 5.19 6.04 -14.69
C GLY A 93 4.36 6.16 -15.97
N ILE A 94 4.65 5.36 -16.99
CA ILE A 94 3.84 5.19 -18.21
C ILE A 94 3.63 3.68 -18.40
N GLN A 95 2.39 3.22 -18.36
CA GLN A 95 2.04 1.81 -18.58
C GLN A 95 0.81 1.71 -19.48
N ALA A 96 0.72 0.60 -20.21
CA ALA A 96 -0.44 0.26 -21.02
C ALA A 96 -1.47 -0.54 -20.22
N PHE A 97 -2.73 -0.28 -20.49
CA PHE A 97 -3.85 -1.03 -19.94
C PHE A 97 -4.91 -1.27 -20.98
N GLN A 98 -5.61 -2.38 -20.85
CA GLN A 98 -6.81 -2.66 -21.64
C GLN A 98 -7.96 -1.88 -21.03
N PRO A 99 -8.59 -0.94 -21.75
CA PRO A 99 -9.69 -0.16 -21.19
C PRO A 99 -10.97 -0.97 -21.10
N LYS A 100 -11.70 -0.75 -20.00
CA LYS A 100 -13.04 -1.25 -19.73
C LYS A 100 -13.98 -0.06 -19.57
N LEU A 101 -15.11 -0.06 -20.26
CA LEU A 101 -16.05 1.05 -20.20
C LEU A 101 -16.74 1.09 -18.84
N ILE A 102 -16.74 2.26 -18.23
CA ILE A 102 -17.41 2.52 -16.96
C ILE A 102 -18.32 3.73 -17.05
N GLU A 103 -19.30 3.79 -16.16
CA GLU A 103 -20.11 4.97 -15.95
C GLU A 103 -19.38 6.02 -15.10
N GLY A 104 -19.78 7.27 -15.21
CA GLY A 104 -19.18 8.37 -14.45
C GLY A 104 -18.18 9.19 -15.26
N LYS A 105 -17.37 10.00 -14.57
CA LYS A 105 -16.40 10.94 -15.17
C LYS A 105 -14.95 10.67 -14.75
N ALA A 106 -14.74 9.90 -13.68
CA ALA A 106 -13.41 9.54 -13.18
C ALA A 106 -12.94 8.23 -13.80
N MET A 107 -11.62 8.11 -14.02
CA MET A 107 -11.00 6.87 -14.46
C MET A 107 -10.78 5.94 -13.27
N GLN A 108 -10.85 4.64 -13.50
CA GLN A 108 -10.53 3.65 -12.48
C GLN A 108 -9.15 3.06 -12.71
N LEU A 109 -8.34 3.02 -11.65
CA LEU A 109 -7.01 2.44 -11.65
C LEU A 109 -6.99 1.21 -10.74
N HIS A 110 -6.26 0.16 -11.19
CA HIS A 110 -6.04 -1.03 -10.39
C HIS A 110 -5.22 -0.69 -9.13
N PRO A 111 -5.63 -1.10 -7.93
CA PRO A 111 -4.97 -0.71 -6.68
C PRO A 111 -3.49 -1.12 -6.60
N LEU A 112 -3.09 -2.26 -7.17
CA LEU A 112 -1.68 -2.68 -7.18
C LEU A 112 -0.80 -1.86 -8.13
N ALA A 113 -1.36 -1.16 -9.11
CA ALA A 113 -0.62 -0.27 -10.01
C ALA A 113 -0.26 1.08 -9.36
N CYS A 114 -0.93 1.47 -8.26
CA CYS A 114 -0.72 2.76 -7.60
C CYS A 114 0.73 2.98 -7.16
N THR A 115 1.41 1.94 -6.70
CA THR A 115 2.81 2.03 -6.26
C THR A 115 3.75 2.42 -7.40
N ALA A 116 3.54 1.85 -8.60
CA ALA A 116 4.37 2.14 -9.76
C ALA A 116 4.17 3.59 -10.27
N PHE A 117 2.95 4.11 -10.20
CA PHE A 117 2.64 5.49 -10.56
C PHE A 117 2.88 6.50 -9.43
N ASN A 118 3.18 6.04 -8.22
CA ASN A 118 3.17 6.86 -7.00
C ASN A 118 1.87 7.66 -6.90
N ALA A 119 0.73 7.01 -7.19
CA ALA A 119 -0.59 7.61 -7.24
C ALA A 119 -1.39 7.28 -5.99
N ASP A 120 -2.19 8.25 -5.53
CA ASP A 120 -3.21 8.07 -4.51
C ASP A 120 -4.57 8.60 -5.02
N PHE A 121 -5.62 8.41 -4.25
CA PHE A 121 -6.98 8.74 -4.65
C PHE A 121 -7.53 9.97 -3.90
N ASP A 122 -6.66 10.89 -3.55
CA ASP A 122 -6.99 12.15 -2.84
C ASP A 122 -7.37 13.31 -3.79
N GLY A 123 -7.44 13.06 -5.08
CA GLY A 123 -7.71 14.03 -6.13
C GLY A 123 -6.69 14.01 -7.27
N ASP A 124 -5.78 13.04 -7.26
CA ASP A 124 -4.80 12.83 -8.31
C ASP A 124 -5.46 12.69 -9.68
N GLN A 125 -4.81 13.26 -10.68
CA GLN A 125 -5.19 13.17 -12.08
C GLN A 125 -4.15 12.40 -12.86
N MET A 126 -4.60 11.63 -13.85
CA MET A 126 -3.74 10.94 -14.79
C MET A 126 -4.10 11.28 -16.23
N ALA A 127 -3.11 11.23 -17.10
CA ALA A 127 -3.29 11.38 -18.54
C ALA A 127 -3.45 10.00 -19.19
N VAL A 128 -4.27 9.95 -20.24
CA VAL A 128 -4.47 8.78 -21.10
C VAL A 128 -4.10 9.15 -22.53
N HIS A 129 -3.36 8.27 -23.18
CA HIS A 129 -2.93 8.44 -24.58
C HIS A 129 -3.31 7.19 -25.37
N LEU A 130 -3.79 7.40 -26.61
CA LEU A 130 -4.20 6.31 -27.49
C LEU A 130 -3.11 6.01 -28.53
N PRO A 131 -2.51 4.80 -28.54
CA PRO A 131 -1.66 4.37 -29.65
C PRO A 131 -2.49 4.26 -30.94
N LEU A 132 -1.99 4.83 -32.04
CA LEU A 132 -2.75 4.90 -33.30
C LEU A 132 -2.32 3.85 -34.33
N GLY A 133 -1.02 3.59 -34.42
CA GLY A 133 -0.48 2.64 -35.39
C GLY A 133 -0.41 1.21 -34.85
N ASN A 134 -0.53 0.22 -35.74
CA ASN A 134 -0.46 -1.19 -35.35
C ASN A 134 0.85 -1.55 -34.63
N ALA A 135 1.98 -0.98 -35.05
CA ALA A 135 3.27 -1.18 -34.38
C ALA A 135 3.26 -0.66 -32.94
N ALA A 136 2.71 0.55 -32.72
CA ALA A 136 2.58 1.13 -31.38
C ALA A 136 1.58 0.34 -30.49
N ILE A 137 0.51 -0.18 -31.07
CA ILE A 137 -0.46 -1.04 -30.36
C ILE A 137 0.22 -2.33 -29.90
N LEU A 138 0.97 -2.99 -30.78
CA LEU A 138 1.71 -4.23 -30.45
C LEU A 138 2.79 -3.98 -29.41
N GLU A 139 3.54 -2.88 -29.49
CA GLU A 139 4.53 -2.50 -28.50
C GLU A 139 3.87 -2.24 -27.13
N ALA A 140 2.75 -1.54 -27.11
CA ALA A 140 1.97 -1.32 -25.88
C ALA A 140 1.49 -2.63 -25.24
N GLN A 141 1.03 -3.58 -26.05
CA GLN A 141 0.57 -4.90 -25.57
C GLN A 141 1.71 -5.78 -25.06
N LEU A 142 2.81 -5.86 -25.80
CA LEU A 142 3.88 -6.81 -25.48
C LEU A 142 4.85 -6.32 -24.43
N LEU A 143 5.18 -5.02 -24.43
CA LEU A 143 6.25 -4.45 -23.59
C LEU A 143 5.71 -3.57 -22.44
N MET A 144 4.61 -2.86 -22.65
CA MET A 144 4.17 -1.82 -21.73
C MET A 144 2.96 -2.21 -20.88
N LEU A 145 2.36 -3.37 -21.10
CA LEU A 145 1.17 -3.80 -20.37
C LEU A 145 1.49 -3.92 -18.86
N GLY A 146 0.60 -3.42 -18.02
CA GLY A 146 0.81 -3.38 -16.57
C GLY A 146 1.06 -4.75 -15.94
N SER A 147 0.45 -5.82 -16.48
CA SER A 147 0.67 -7.20 -16.04
C SER A 147 2.08 -7.72 -16.34
N HIS A 148 2.80 -7.16 -17.31
CA HIS A 148 4.16 -7.55 -17.65
C HIS A 148 5.23 -6.75 -16.87
N ASN A 149 4.85 -5.64 -16.26
CA ASN A 149 5.74 -4.72 -15.56
C ASN A 149 5.63 -4.85 -14.04
N VAL A 150 5.72 -6.08 -13.52
CA VAL A 150 5.64 -6.40 -12.10
C VAL A 150 6.91 -6.05 -11.34
N LEU A 151 8.08 -6.08 -12.00
CA LEU A 151 9.38 -5.88 -11.38
C LEU A 151 9.89 -4.44 -11.55
N ASN A 152 10.49 -3.91 -10.47
CA ASN A 152 11.16 -2.62 -10.51
C ASN A 152 12.48 -2.73 -11.31
N PRO A 153 12.68 -1.92 -12.36
CA PRO A 153 13.90 -1.98 -13.18
C PRO A 153 15.18 -1.57 -12.43
N ALA A 154 15.07 -0.85 -11.30
CA ALA A 154 16.23 -0.39 -10.55
C ALA A 154 16.90 -1.51 -9.74
N ASN A 155 16.12 -2.41 -9.15
CA ASN A 155 16.61 -3.44 -8.22
C ASN A 155 16.06 -4.85 -8.47
N GLY A 156 15.19 -5.02 -9.47
CA GLY A 156 14.56 -6.32 -9.78
C GLY A 156 13.56 -6.83 -8.75
N ALA A 157 13.25 -6.07 -7.71
CA ALA A 157 12.25 -6.43 -6.71
C ALA A 157 10.82 -6.19 -7.24
N PRO A 158 9.81 -6.95 -6.81
CA PRO A 158 8.42 -6.67 -7.15
C PRO A 158 7.99 -5.27 -6.71
N ILE A 159 7.40 -4.50 -7.64
CA ILE A 159 6.84 -3.17 -7.35
C ILE A 159 5.32 -3.26 -7.08
N THR A 160 4.64 -4.19 -7.73
CA THR A 160 3.21 -4.46 -7.55
C THR A 160 3.00 -5.36 -6.35
N VAL A 161 3.03 -4.78 -5.16
CA VAL A 161 2.86 -5.49 -3.88
C VAL A 161 1.55 -5.06 -3.25
N PRO A 162 0.77 -5.97 -2.65
CA PRO A 162 -0.40 -5.62 -1.87
C PRO A 162 -0.10 -4.56 -0.81
N SER A 163 -1.06 -3.69 -0.55
CA SER A 163 -0.95 -2.60 0.42
C SER A 163 -2.23 -2.42 1.22
N GLN A 164 -2.16 -1.70 2.33
CA GLN A 164 -3.31 -1.32 3.15
C GLN A 164 -4.23 -2.51 3.49
N ASP A 165 -5.51 -2.45 3.16
CA ASP A 165 -6.50 -3.46 3.52
C ASP A 165 -6.22 -4.85 2.93
N MET A 166 -5.58 -4.92 1.77
CA MET A 166 -5.18 -6.20 1.18
C MET A 166 -4.17 -6.93 2.08
N VAL A 167 -3.16 -6.21 2.57
CA VAL A 167 -2.15 -6.78 3.49
C VAL A 167 -2.79 -7.12 4.82
N LEU A 168 -3.63 -6.23 5.36
CA LEU A 168 -4.27 -6.42 6.65
C LEU A 168 -5.18 -7.66 6.65
N GLY A 169 -5.98 -7.85 5.60
CA GLY A 169 -6.84 -9.02 5.45
C GLY A 169 -6.05 -10.34 5.35
N LEU A 170 -4.97 -10.37 4.57
CA LEU A 170 -4.11 -11.54 4.44
C LEU A 170 -3.33 -11.84 5.73
N TYR A 171 -2.86 -10.81 6.43
CA TYR A 171 -2.23 -10.93 7.73
C TYR A 171 -3.21 -11.52 8.77
N TYR A 172 -4.42 -10.97 8.82
CA TYR A 172 -5.45 -11.43 9.75
C TYR A 172 -5.74 -12.92 9.62
N ILE A 173 -5.97 -13.42 8.40
CA ILE A 173 -6.28 -14.84 8.18
C ILE A 173 -5.14 -15.79 8.51
N THR A 174 -3.90 -15.35 8.38
CA THR A 174 -2.72 -16.22 8.58
C THR A 174 -2.17 -16.18 10.00
N LYS A 175 -2.70 -15.30 10.85
CA LYS A 175 -2.29 -15.18 12.25
C LYS A 175 -2.93 -16.28 13.10
N PRO A 176 -2.16 -17.08 13.86
CA PRO A 176 -2.70 -18.11 14.75
C PRO A 176 -3.27 -17.50 16.03
N ARG A 177 -4.33 -18.08 16.58
CA ARG A 177 -4.89 -17.77 17.90
C ARG A 177 -5.06 -19.06 18.69
N LYS A 178 -4.64 -19.06 19.94
CA LYS A 178 -4.80 -20.19 20.86
C LYS A 178 -6.19 -20.16 21.52
N GLY A 179 -6.68 -21.34 21.91
CA GLY A 179 -7.94 -21.44 22.62
C GLY A 179 -9.19 -21.26 21.76
N VAL A 180 -9.08 -21.27 20.42
CA VAL A 180 -10.20 -21.14 19.51
C VAL A 180 -10.80 -22.49 19.13
N LYS A 181 -12.07 -22.49 18.70
CA LYS A 181 -12.79 -23.69 18.33
C LYS A 181 -12.08 -24.45 17.19
N GLY A 182 -11.84 -25.74 17.40
CA GLY A 182 -11.22 -26.61 16.41
C GLY A 182 -9.70 -26.74 16.53
N GLU A 183 -9.09 -26.13 17.54
CA GLU A 183 -7.64 -26.28 17.79
C GLU A 183 -7.24 -27.76 17.98
N GLY A 184 -6.11 -28.14 17.43
CA GLY A 184 -5.54 -29.49 17.55
C GLY A 184 -6.20 -30.57 16.67
N ARG A 185 -7.21 -30.24 15.88
CA ARG A 185 -7.82 -31.21 14.94
C ARG A 185 -6.83 -31.61 13.85
N VAL A 186 -7.00 -32.83 13.36
CA VAL A 186 -6.23 -33.38 12.26
C VAL A 186 -7.15 -33.57 11.06
N PHE A 187 -6.74 -33.07 9.90
CA PHE A 187 -7.47 -33.17 8.63
C PHE A 187 -6.66 -33.93 7.59
N TYR A 188 -7.34 -34.77 6.82
CA TYR A 188 -6.75 -35.55 5.73
C TYR A 188 -6.40 -34.73 4.50
N GLY A 189 -6.89 -33.50 4.40
CA GLY A 189 -6.59 -32.61 3.30
C GLY A 189 -7.16 -31.21 3.48
N PRO A 190 -6.74 -30.27 2.61
CA PRO A 190 -7.22 -28.88 2.64
C PRO A 190 -8.74 -28.75 2.50
N GLU A 191 -9.37 -29.60 1.69
CA GLU A 191 -10.81 -29.57 1.43
C GLU A 191 -11.63 -29.89 2.69
N GLU A 192 -11.20 -30.89 3.47
CA GLU A 192 -11.86 -31.24 4.73
C GLU A 192 -11.78 -30.11 5.74
N ALA A 193 -10.63 -29.45 5.85
CA ALA A 193 -10.44 -28.29 6.73
C ALA A 193 -11.35 -27.12 6.34
N ILE A 194 -11.55 -26.89 5.05
CA ILE A 194 -12.42 -25.82 4.52
C ILE A 194 -13.90 -26.16 4.80
N ILE A 195 -14.31 -27.42 4.63
CA ILE A 195 -15.66 -27.86 4.99
C ILE A 195 -15.90 -27.62 6.48
N ALA A 196 -14.96 -28.01 7.36
CA ALA A 196 -15.06 -27.79 8.79
C ALA A 196 -15.17 -26.30 9.15
N TYR A 197 -14.49 -25.43 8.42
CA TYR A 197 -14.63 -23.98 8.59
C TYR A 197 -16.01 -23.47 8.14
N ASN A 198 -16.49 -23.89 6.99
CA ASN A 198 -17.80 -23.48 6.47
C ASN A 198 -18.94 -23.96 7.37
N GLU A 199 -18.84 -25.15 7.95
CA GLU A 199 -19.76 -25.69 8.94
C GLU A 199 -19.58 -25.11 10.35
N ARG A 200 -18.70 -24.11 10.52
CA ARG A 200 -18.40 -23.45 11.81
C ARG A 200 -17.94 -24.42 12.91
N GLN A 201 -17.33 -25.53 12.51
CA GLN A 201 -16.75 -26.51 13.43
C GLN A 201 -15.32 -26.18 13.82
N ALA A 202 -14.64 -25.38 13.03
CA ALA A 202 -13.29 -24.88 13.28
C ALA A 202 -13.22 -23.38 12.93
N ASP A 203 -12.41 -22.65 13.71
CA ASP A 203 -12.16 -21.22 13.49
C ASP A 203 -11.04 -20.99 12.48
N LEU A 204 -11.04 -19.81 11.84
CA LEU A 204 -10.05 -19.39 10.86
C LEU A 204 -8.62 -19.41 11.42
N HIS A 205 -8.47 -19.02 12.68
CA HIS A 205 -7.19 -18.88 13.40
C HIS A 205 -6.74 -20.14 14.13
N ALA A 206 -7.58 -21.22 14.09
CA ALA A 206 -7.29 -22.45 14.78
C ALA A 206 -6.02 -23.12 14.24
N ILE A 207 -5.14 -23.51 15.15
CA ILE A 207 -3.96 -24.31 14.84
C ILE A 207 -4.40 -25.75 14.65
N VAL A 208 -4.21 -26.28 13.46
CA VAL A 208 -4.64 -27.62 13.04
C VAL A 208 -3.49 -28.36 12.37
N LYS A 209 -3.58 -29.68 12.33
CA LYS A 209 -2.67 -30.52 11.54
C LYS A 209 -3.38 -30.95 10.27
N CYS A 210 -2.79 -30.64 9.13
CA CYS A 210 -3.36 -30.96 7.82
C CYS A 210 -2.32 -31.62 6.94
N LEU A 211 -2.74 -32.65 6.22
CA LEU A 211 -1.93 -33.25 5.16
C LEU A 211 -1.97 -32.29 3.96
N VAL A 212 -0.81 -31.76 3.59
CA VAL A 212 -0.69 -30.75 2.53
C VAL A 212 0.33 -31.18 1.48
N ASP A 213 0.05 -30.81 0.24
CA ASP A 213 1.00 -31.01 -0.85
C ASP A 213 2.03 -29.88 -0.82
N ASP A 214 3.29 -30.25 -0.78
CA ASP A 214 4.43 -29.34 -0.81
C ASP A 214 5.43 -29.78 -1.88
N ILE A 215 6.51 -29.02 -2.04
CA ILE A 215 7.57 -29.31 -3.01
C ILE A 215 8.89 -29.44 -2.25
N ASP A 216 9.58 -30.55 -2.45
CA ASP A 216 10.92 -30.81 -1.91
C ASP A 216 11.96 -29.83 -2.50
N GLU A 217 13.12 -29.73 -1.87
CA GLU A 217 14.26 -28.96 -2.36
C GLU A 217 14.69 -29.33 -3.79
N ASN A 218 14.40 -30.55 -4.21
CA ASN A 218 14.64 -31.08 -5.56
C ASN A 218 13.53 -30.77 -6.58
N GLY A 219 12.43 -30.11 -6.14
CA GLY A 219 11.30 -29.80 -7.01
C GLY A 219 10.25 -30.92 -7.17
N ASN A 220 10.34 -32.00 -6.40
CA ASN A 220 9.38 -33.07 -6.43
C ASN A 220 8.18 -32.81 -5.51
N PRO A 221 6.95 -33.15 -5.91
CA PRO A 221 5.79 -33.01 -5.03
C PRO A 221 5.87 -34.03 -3.88
N ILE A 222 5.69 -33.55 -2.67
CA ILE A 222 5.65 -34.37 -1.44
C ILE A 222 4.37 -34.02 -0.71
N THR A 223 3.77 -35.00 -0.04
CA THR A 223 2.63 -34.82 0.83
C THR A 223 3.05 -35.01 2.27
N GLU A 224 2.97 -33.97 3.07
CA GLU A 224 3.40 -33.95 4.47
C GLU A 224 2.31 -33.48 5.43
N LEU A 225 2.33 -34.03 6.65
CA LEU A 225 1.47 -33.55 7.73
C LEU A 225 2.11 -32.31 8.37
N LYS A 226 1.54 -31.13 8.12
CA LYS A 226 2.04 -29.87 8.67
C LYS A 226 1.08 -29.28 9.70
N GLU A 227 1.66 -28.70 10.73
CA GLU A 227 0.91 -27.85 11.67
C GLU A 227 0.73 -26.46 11.05
N THR A 228 -0.52 -26.07 10.86
CA THR A 228 -0.89 -24.85 10.14
C THR A 228 -2.19 -24.26 10.67
N THR A 229 -2.68 -23.18 10.07
CA THR A 229 -4.01 -22.65 10.39
C THR A 229 -4.94 -22.78 9.19
N ILE A 230 -6.25 -22.78 9.45
CA ILE A 230 -7.25 -22.86 8.38
C ILE A 230 -7.10 -21.67 7.42
N GLY A 231 -6.79 -20.49 7.94
CA GLY A 231 -6.55 -19.33 7.10
C GLY A 231 -5.36 -19.46 6.16
N ARG A 232 -4.27 -20.13 6.59
CA ARG A 232 -3.13 -20.43 5.71
C ARG A 232 -3.50 -21.49 4.65
N ILE A 233 -4.35 -22.45 5.00
CA ILE A 233 -4.88 -23.42 4.02
C ILE A 233 -5.69 -22.69 2.95
N LEU A 234 -6.57 -21.75 3.33
CA LEU A 234 -7.32 -20.94 2.38
C LEU A 234 -6.41 -20.11 1.48
N PHE A 235 -5.36 -19.48 2.03
CA PHE A 235 -4.40 -18.72 1.25
C PHE A 235 -3.67 -19.59 0.22
N ASN A 236 -3.26 -20.78 0.62
CA ASN A 236 -2.55 -21.70 -0.28
C ASN A 236 -3.39 -22.25 -1.44
N GLN A 237 -4.72 -22.09 -1.41
CA GLN A 237 -5.55 -22.39 -2.58
C GLN A 237 -5.30 -21.44 -3.76
N VAL A 238 -4.88 -20.21 -3.46
CA VAL A 238 -4.60 -19.17 -4.46
C VAL A 238 -3.16 -19.22 -4.94
N VAL A 239 -2.25 -19.79 -4.14
CA VAL A 239 -0.82 -19.92 -4.47
C VAL A 239 -0.62 -20.92 -5.61
N PRO A 240 0.14 -20.58 -6.67
CA PRO A 240 0.49 -21.53 -7.72
C PRO A 240 1.23 -22.74 -7.18
N LYS A 241 0.86 -23.94 -7.62
CA LYS A 241 1.41 -25.21 -7.11
C LYS A 241 2.94 -25.30 -7.22
N GLU A 242 3.54 -24.62 -8.17
CA GLU A 242 4.98 -24.61 -8.41
C GLU A 242 5.79 -23.94 -7.30
N VAL A 243 5.14 -23.19 -6.42
CA VAL A 243 5.81 -22.45 -5.33
C VAL A 243 6.05 -23.33 -4.11
N GLY A 244 5.11 -24.26 -3.83
CA GLY A 244 5.05 -25.04 -2.60
C GLY A 244 4.12 -24.45 -1.56
N TYR A 245 4.01 -25.09 -0.39
CA TYR A 245 3.12 -24.70 0.67
C TYR A 245 3.72 -23.58 1.54
N ILE A 246 3.00 -22.46 1.65
CA ILE A 246 3.41 -21.29 2.44
C ILE A 246 2.79 -21.39 3.83
N ASN A 247 3.62 -21.50 4.88
CA ASN A 247 3.20 -21.67 6.27
C ASN A 247 3.76 -20.56 7.18
N GLU A 248 3.56 -19.31 6.84
CA GLU A 248 4.03 -18.16 7.62
C GLU A 248 2.92 -17.10 7.77
N ILE A 249 3.14 -16.15 8.67
CA ILE A 249 2.26 -14.98 8.80
C ILE A 249 2.57 -14.01 7.66
N LEU A 250 1.54 -13.64 6.92
CA LEU A 250 1.68 -12.80 5.73
C LEU A 250 1.79 -11.32 6.12
N THR A 251 3.01 -10.82 6.10
CA THR A 251 3.31 -9.39 6.21
C THR A 251 3.52 -8.80 4.80
N LYS A 252 3.55 -7.47 4.69
CA LYS A 252 3.89 -6.80 3.43
C LYS A 252 5.24 -7.25 2.87
N ARG A 253 6.21 -7.55 3.76
CA ARG A 253 7.53 -8.06 3.38
C ARG A 253 7.46 -9.50 2.87
N SER A 254 6.82 -10.39 3.62
CA SER A 254 6.62 -11.79 3.20
C SER A 254 5.92 -11.87 1.85
N LEU A 255 4.85 -11.08 1.65
CA LEU A 255 4.13 -11.04 0.38
C LEU A 255 5.02 -10.61 -0.80
N ARG A 256 5.90 -9.63 -0.59
CA ARG A 256 6.89 -9.23 -1.61
C ARG A 256 7.81 -10.39 -1.98
N ASP A 257 8.33 -11.09 -0.98
CA ASP A 257 9.25 -12.22 -1.18
C ASP A 257 8.52 -13.39 -1.88
N ILE A 258 7.28 -13.69 -1.51
CA ILE A 258 6.42 -14.67 -2.17
C ILE A 258 6.19 -14.31 -3.64
N ILE A 259 5.83 -13.06 -3.95
CA ILE A 259 5.62 -12.60 -5.33
C ILE A 259 6.89 -12.77 -6.16
N ALA A 260 8.07 -12.48 -5.58
CA ALA A 260 9.35 -12.68 -6.26
C ALA A 260 9.60 -14.17 -6.57
N VAL A 261 9.27 -15.07 -5.65
CA VAL A 261 9.37 -16.53 -5.85
C VAL A 261 8.38 -17.01 -6.91
N VAL A 262 7.12 -16.56 -6.86
CA VAL A 262 6.11 -16.88 -7.87
C VAL A 262 6.55 -16.43 -9.26
N MET A 263 7.09 -15.21 -9.36
CA MET A 263 7.61 -14.68 -10.63
C MET A 263 8.73 -15.56 -11.21
N LYS A 264 9.64 -16.02 -10.34
CA LYS A 264 10.78 -16.85 -10.74
C LYS A 264 10.38 -18.27 -11.15
N LYS A 265 9.42 -18.88 -10.44
CA LYS A 265 9.02 -20.29 -10.65
C LYS A 265 7.87 -20.46 -11.65
N ALA A 266 6.87 -19.58 -11.59
CA ALA A 266 5.62 -19.75 -12.34
C ALA A 266 5.49 -18.83 -13.57
N GLY A 267 6.31 -17.77 -13.67
CA GLY A 267 6.30 -16.85 -14.81
C GLY A 267 5.29 -15.70 -14.68
N ALA A 268 5.40 -14.70 -15.57
CA ALA A 268 4.68 -13.43 -15.49
C ALA A 268 3.15 -13.57 -15.57
N ASP A 269 2.63 -14.47 -16.42
CA ASP A 269 1.19 -14.64 -16.62
C ASP A 269 0.51 -15.16 -15.36
N LYS A 270 1.13 -16.17 -14.70
CA LYS A 270 0.61 -16.71 -13.44
C LYS A 270 0.74 -15.73 -12.28
N VAL A 271 1.76 -14.88 -12.28
CA VAL A 271 1.90 -13.81 -11.28
C VAL A 271 0.75 -12.81 -11.39
N ALA A 272 0.35 -12.40 -12.59
CA ALA A 272 -0.75 -11.46 -12.77
C ALA A 272 -2.07 -12.03 -12.23
N ALA A 273 -2.37 -13.30 -12.51
CA ALA A 273 -3.54 -13.97 -11.95
C ALA A 273 -3.45 -14.10 -10.42
N PHE A 274 -2.31 -14.52 -9.90
CA PHE A 274 -2.05 -14.61 -8.47
C PHE A 274 -2.23 -13.26 -7.75
N LEU A 275 -1.74 -12.16 -8.35
CA LEU A 275 -1.92 -10.80 -7.81
C LEU A 275 -3.40 -10.38 -7.75
N ASP A 276 -4.18 -10.71 -8.77
CA ASP A 276 -5.63 -10.45 -8.77
C ASP A 276 -6.35 -11.27 -7.69
N ASP A 277 -5.99 -12.53 -7.52
CA ASP A 277 -6.60 -13.43 -6.54
C ASP A 277 -6.25 -13.03 -5.11
N ILE A 278 -4.99 -12.68 -4.81
CA ILE A 278 -4.60 -12.19 -3.47
C ILE A 278 -5.22 -10.83 -3.14
N LYS A 279 -5.36 -9.94 -4.13
CA LYS A 279 -6.09 -8.68 -3.97
C LYS A 279 -7.54 -8.96 -3.54
N HIS A 280 -8.21 -9.84 -4.25
CA HIS A 280 -9.61 -10.18 -3.99
C HIS A 280 -9.79 -10.83 -2.62
N MET A 281 -8.94 -11.82 -2.32
CA MET A 281 -8.92 -12.48 -1.01
C MET A 281 -8.63 -11.49 0.12
N GLY A 282 -7.64 -10.61 -0.04
CA GLY A 282 -7.27 -9.61 0.97
C GLY A 282 -8.43 -8.69 1.31
N TYR A 283 -9.09 -8.11 0.33
CA TYR A 283 -10.26 -7.27 0.55
C TYR A 283 -11.44 -8.04 1.17
N GLN A 284 -11.72 -9.22 0.66
CA GLN A 284 -12.81 -10.05 1.20
C GLN A 284 -12.58 -10.43 2.66
N MET A 285 -11.34 -10.77 3.01
CA MET A 285 -11.01 -11.18 4.38
C MET A 285 -10.90 -9.99 5.34
N ALA A 286 -10.44 -8.83 4.89
CA ALA A 286 -10.50 -7.59 5.67
C ALA A 286 -11.96 -7.20 5.98
N PHE A 287 -12.85 -7.32 5.00
CA PHE A 287 -14.28 -7.08 5.17
C PHE A 287 -14.91 -8.09 6.16
N ARG A 288 -14.67 -9.39 5.99
CA ARG A 288 -15.20 -10.44 6.87
C ARG A 288 -14.66 -10.33 8.30
N GLY A 289 -13.39 -9.94 8.45
CA GLY A 289 -12.76 -9.72 9.75
C GLY A 289 -13.31 -8.52 10.50
N GLY A 290 -14.02 -7.59 9.82
CA GLY A 290 -14.55 -6.39 10.43
C GLY A 290 -13.47 -5.53 11.09
N LEU A 291 -12.29 -5.47 10.47
CA LEU A 291 -11.09 -4.84 11.04
C LEU A 291 -11.27 -3.33 11.13
N SER A 292 -11.50 -2.84 12.33
CA SER A 292 -11.57 -1.41 12.65
C SER A 292 -10.87 -1.13 13.97
N PHE A 293 -10.58 0.13 14.25
CA PHE A 293 -9.98 0.54 15.52
C PHE A 293 -10.66 1.77 16.08
N ASN A 294 -10.58 1.93 17.39
CA ASN A 294 -11.01 3.11 18.11
C ASN A 294 -9.84 3.72 18.91
N LEU A 295 -10.06 4.83 19.59
CA LEU A 295 -9.04 5.45 20.44
C LEU A 295 -8.66 4.58 21.65
N ASP A 296 -9.54 3.69 22.12
CA ASP A 296 -9.24 2.80 23.24
C ASP A 296 -8.23 1.72 22.86
N ALA A 297 -8.20 1.31 21.58
CA ALA A 297 -7.19 0.38 21.05
C ALA A 297 -5.77 0.94 21.11
N VAL A 298 -5.61 2.26 21.26
CA VAL A 298 -4.33 2.92 21.51
C VAL A 298 -4.08 2.94 23.01
N ILE A 299 -3.33 1.97 23.53
CA ILE A 299 -3.11 1.79 24.97
C ILE A 299 -1.92 2.64 25.41
N ILE A 300 -2.10 3.38 26.51
CA ILE A 300 -1.00 4.11 27.16
C ILE A 300 -0.46 3.21 28.27
N PRO A 301 0.84 2.86 28.25
CA PRO A 301 1.42 1.99 29.29
C PRO A 301 1.52 2.72 30.62
N GLU A 302 1.24 2.00 31.73
CA GLU A 302 1.36 2.54 33.10
C GLU A 302 2.80 2.90 33.47
N GLU A 303 3.78 2.24 32.86
CA GLU A 303 5.18 2.50 33.07
C GLU A 303 5.66 3.86 32.52
N LYS A 304 4.84 4.55 31.73
CA LYS A 304 5.17 5.87 31.14
C LYS A 304 5.58 6.87 32.22
N GLU A 305 4.78 7.00 33.29
CA GLU A 305 5.03 7.97 34.35
C GLU A 305 6.36 7.72 35.06
N LYS A 306 6.68 6.44 35.32
CA LYS A 306 7.95 6.04 35.95
C LYS A 306 9.15 6.38 35.08
N LEU A 307 9.06 6.11 33.78
CA LEU A 307 10.14 6.41 32.83
C LEU A 307 10.36 7.93 32.67
N VAL A 308 9.28 8.70 32.68
CA VAL A 308 9.34 10.17 32.60
C VAL A 308 9.99 10.72 33.88
N GLN A 309 9.62 10.20 35.06
CA GLN A 309 10.22 10.61 36.33
C GLN A 309 11.73 10.28 36.38
N GLU A 310 12.15 9.09 35.95
CA GLU A 310 13.57 8.73 35.78
C GLU A 310 14.29 9.76 34.89
N GLY A 311 13.62 10.24 33.85
CA GLY A 311 14.15 11.26 32.94
C GLY A 311 14.40 12.60 33.60
N TYR A 312 13.46 13.05 34.41
CA TYR A 312 13.60 14.30 35.16
C TYR A 312 14.75 14.18 36.18
N GLU A 313 14.80 13.12 36.98
CA GLU A 313 15.85 12.92 37.98
C GLU A 313 17.25 12.93 37.35
N ARG A 314 17.44 12.30 36.20
CA ARG A 314 18.71 12.33 35.47
C ARG A 314 19.02 13.70 34.88
N SER A 315 18.01 14.38 34.35
CA SER A 315 18.16 15.73 33.80
C SER A 315 18.55 16.74 34.89
N ASP A 316 17.95 16.62 36.08
CA ASP A 316 18.26 17.48 37.22
C ASP A 316 19.69 17.24 37.72
N SER A 317 20.16 15.98 37.80
CA SER A 317 21.53 15.67 38.12
C SER A 317 22.55 16.29 37.15
N ILE A 318 22.27 16.25 35.84
CA ILE A 318 23.12 16.90 34.82
C ILE A 318 23.11 18.42 34.98
N MET A 319 21.96 19.00 35.36
CA MET A 319 21.90 20.44 35.65
C MET A 319 22.68 20.82 36.91
N GLU A 320 22.69 19.98 37.94
CA GLU A 320 23.53 20.18 39.13
C GLU A 320 25.02 20.13 38.78
N ASP A 321 25.46 19.14 37.98
CA ASP A 321 26.86 19.06 37.53
C ASP A 321 27.28 20.30 36.71
N TYR A 322 26.38 20.81 35.88
CA TYR A 322 26.64 22.04 35.15
C TYR A 322 26.75 23.25 36.09
N ASN A 323 25.84 23.41 37.07
CA ASN A 323 25.86 24.49 38.05
C ASN A 323 27.11 24.44 38.94
N MET A 324 27.65 23.24 39.21
CA MET A 324 28.93 23.07 39.92
C MET A 324 30.14 23.36 39.01
N GLY A 325 29.95 23.58 37.73
CA GLY A 325 31.02 23.88 36.78
C GLY A 325 31.81 22.66 36.31
N LEU A 326 31.30 21.44 36.54
CA LEU A 326 31.95 20.17 36.16
C LEU A 326 31.87 19.88 34.67
N ILE A 327 30.82 20.39 33.99
CA ILE A 327 30.58 20.15 32.57
C ILE A 327 30.33 21.49 31.84
N THR A 328 30.63 21.49 30.52
CA THR A 328 30.36 22.65 29.66
C THR A 328 28.89 22.70 29.25
N ASN A 329 28.41 23.87 28.78
CA ASN A 329 27.03 24.00 28.30
C ASN A 329 26.72 23.07 27.10
N ASN A 330 27.70 22.80 26.23
CA ASN A 330 27.51 21.89 25.13
C ASN A 330 27.39 20.44 25.58
N GLU A 331 28.19 20.03 26.56
CA GLU A 331 28.12 18.70 27.17
C GLU A 331 26.78 18.50 27.88
N ARG A 332 26.36 19.48 28.71
CA ARG A 332 25.04 19.47 29.35
C ARG A 332 23.93 19.26 28.33
N TYR A 333 23.93 20.06 27.25
CA TYR A 333 22.94 19.97 26.18
C TYR A 333 22.91 18.57 25.54
N ASN A 334 24.07 18.03 25.18
CA ASN A 334 24.14 16.71 24.55
C ASN A 334 23.69 15.61 25.51
N GLN A 335 24.08 15.65 26.78
CA GLN A 335 23.68 14.67 27.79
C GLN A 335 22.17 14.69 28.04
N ILE A 336 21.53 15.84 28.10
CA ILE A 336 20.08 15.96 28.27
C ILE A 336 19.34 15.35 27.05
N ILE A 337 19.81 15.63 25.83
CA ILE A 337 19.23 15.04 24.63
C ILE A 337 19.38 13.51 24.62
N ASP A 338 20.53 13.01 25.01
CA ASP A 338 20.80 11.56 25.11
C ASP A 338 19.88 10.89 26.13
N VAL A 339 19.67 11.50 27.31
CA VAL A 339 18.73 11.00 28.32
C VAL A 339 17.33 10.85 27.72
N TRP A 340 16.79 11.91 27.13
CA TRP A 340 15.44 11.91 26.57
C TRP A 340 15.30 10.98 25.36
N THR A 341 16.34 10.85 24.54
CA THR A 341 16.37 9.90 23.42
C THR A 341 16.34 8.46 23.91
N ASN A 342 17.10 8.14 24.95
CA ASN A 342 17.12 6.82 25.58
C ASN A 342 15.77 6.46 26.20
N ILE A 343 15.16 7.40 26.94
CA ILE A 343 13.83 7.20 27.54
C ILE A 343 12.79 6.98 26.46
N ASN A 344 12.82 7.79 25.41
CA ASN A 344 11.93 7.66 24.28
C ASN A 344 12.03 6.28 23.61
N THR A 345 13.24 5.77 23.46
CA THR A 345 13.49 4.42 22.92
C THR A 345 12.97 3.32 23.84
N LYS A 346 13.20 3.45 25.15
CA LYS A 346 12.66 2.51 26.16
C LYS A 346 11.14 2.52 26.14
N LEU A 347 10.53 3.71 26.17
CA LEU A 347 9.09 3.87 26.14
C LEU A 347 8.45 3.28 24.86
N THR A 348 9.12 3.44 23.71
CA THR A 348 8.66 2.83 22.46
C THR A 348 8.58 1.31 22.55
N LYS A 349 9.59 0.66 23.18
CA LYS A 349 9.57 -0.78 23.39
C LYS A 349 8.42 -1.19 24.31
N VAL A 350 8.25 -0.50 25.43
CA VAL A 350 7.18 -0.77 26.39
C VAL A 350 5.80 -0.64 25.74
N VAL A 351 5.58 0.41 24.94
CA VAL A 351 4.33 0.61 24.18
C VAL A 351 4.05 -0.56 23.24
N ILE A 352 5.06 -0.99 22.48
CA ILE A 352 4.90 -2.12 21.55
C ILE A 352 4.64 -3.42 22.31
N ASP A 353 5.36 -3.69 23.40
CA ASP A 353 5.19 -4.90 24.22
C ASP A 353 3.80 -4.95 24.86
N THR A 354 3.25 -3.80 25.27
CA THR A 354 1.90 -3.68 25.79
C THR A 354 0.86 -4.00 24.72
N LEU A 355 1.03 -3.46 23.50
CA LEU A 355 0.13 -3.75 22.38
C LEU A 355 0.19 -5.23 21.92
N ILE A 356 1.37 -5.88 22.03
CA ILE A 356 1.52 -7.32 21.73
C ILE A 356 0.75 -8.18 22.73
N LYS A 357 0.76 -7.79 24.00
CA LYS A 357 0.08 -8.54 25.07
C LYS A 357 -1.45 -8.35 25.06
N ASP A 358 -1.91 -7.25 24.48
CA ASP A 358 -3.32 -6.94 24.40
C ASP A 358 -4.01 -7.86 23.39
N ASP A 359 -5.12 -8.48 23.80
CA ASP A 359 -5.92 -9.43 23.01
C ASP A 359 -5.09 -10.51 22.28
N ASP A 360 -4.03 -11.04 22.93
CA ASP A 360 -3.11 -12.02 22.34
C ASP A 360 -2.49 -11.58 21.01
N GLY A 361 -2.25 -10.28 20.86
CA GLY A 361 -1.71 -9.66 19.65
C GLY A 361 -2.73 -9.41 18.55
N PHE A 362 -4.02 -9.53 18.82
CA PHE A 362 -5.10 -9.15 17.89
C PHE A 362 -5.58 -7.70 18.07
N ASN A 363 -4.86 -6.88 18.85
CA ASN A 363 -5.11 -5.45 18.88
C ASN A 363 -5.05 -4.87 17.46
N PRO A 364 -6.10 -4.15 16.98
CA PRO A 364 -6.16 -3.66 15.59
C PRO A 364 -4.99 -2.74 15.22
N VAL A 365 -4.55 -1.90 16.14
CA VAL A 365 -3.43 -0.97 15.92
C VAL A 365 -2.12 -1.74 15.78
N TYR A 366 -1.92 -2.77 16.62
CA TYR A 366 -0.77 -3.65 16.49
C TYR A 366 -0.77 -4.43 15.18
N MET A 367 -1.91 -4.98 14.78
CA MET A 367 -2.02 -5.70 13.51
C MET A 367 -1.71 -4.82 12.30
N MET A 368 -2.17 -3.56 12.29
CA MET A 368 -1.84 -2.60 11.22
C MET A 368 -0.35 -2.31 11.14
N LEU A 369 0.32 -2.19 12.29
CA LEU A 369 1.75 -1.94 12.37
C LEU A 369 2.58 -3.15 11.94
N ASP A 370 2.30 -4.31 12.53
CA ASP A 370 3.09 -5.54 12.36
C ASP A 370 2.95 -6.11 10.94
N SER A 371 1.75 -6.05 10.38
CA SER A 371 1.52 -6.42 8.98
C SER A 371 2.25 -5.52 7.97
N GLY A 372 2.60 -4.29 8.36
CA GLY A 372 3.12 -3.26 7.45
C GLY A 372 2.04 -2.68 6.53
N ALA A 373 0.76 -2.87 6.86
CA ALA A 373 -0.36 -2.32 6.10
C ALA A 373 -0.38 -0.79 6.19
N ARG A 374 -0.28 -0.25 7.39
CA ARG A 374 -0.24 1.20 7.64
C ARG A 374 0.39 1.50 8.99
N GLY A 375 1.02 2.67 9.08
CA GLY A 375 1.62 3.16 10.31
C GLY A 375 3.09 2.76 10.47
N SER A 376 3.76 3.47 11.36
CA SER A 376 5.14 3.20 11.77
C SER A 376 5.23 3.17 13.29
N LYS A 377 6.30 2.56 13.82
CA LYS A 377 6.58 2.56 15.27
C LYS A 377 6.65 3.97 15.84
N GLU A 378 7.16 4.93 15.06
CA GLU A 378 7.24 6.33 15.42
C GLU A 378 5.85 6.98 15.57
N GLN A 379 4.92 6.66 14.69
CA GLN A 379 3.55 7.18 14.77
C GLN A 379 2.81 6.63 15.99
N ILE A 380 2.96 5.35 16.30
CA ILE A 380 2.37 4.73 17.49
C ILE A 380 2.99 5.29 18.77
N ARG A 381 4.31 5.51 18.79
CA ARG A 381 4.98 6.18 19.89
C ARG A 381 4.36 7.56 20.18
N GLN A 382 4.11 8.36 19.14
CA GLN A 382 3.50 9.68 19.29
C GLN A 382 2.03 9.61 19.72
N LEU A 383 1.32 8.53 19.39
CA LEU A 383 -0.08 8.33 19.78
C LEU A 383 -0.24 7.90 21.23
N SER A 384 0.60 6.99 21.73
CA SER A 384 0.45 6.35 23.05
C SER A 384 1.63 6.53 24.00
N GLY A 385 2.80 6.91 23.50
CA GLY A 385 3.98 7.17 24.33
C GLY A 385 4.17 8.65 24.64
N MET A 386 5.17 9.26 24.03
CA MET A 386 5.44 10.70 24.09
C MET A 386 5.85 11.21 22.70
N ARG A 387 5.57 12.46 22.42
CA ARG A 387 5.99 13.07 21.16
C ARG A 387 7.49 13.24 21.06
N GLY A 388 8.14 13.57 22.17
CA GLY A 388 9.61 13.64 22.29
C GLY A 388 10.22 14.96 21.88
N LEU A 389 11.47 14.92 21.45
CA LEU A 389 12.26 16.10 21.12
C LEU A 389 11.85 16.70 19.77
N MET A 390 11.79 18.04 19.71
CA MET A 390 11.41 18.78 18.51
C MET A 390 12.57 19.59 17.95
N ALA A 391 12.62 19.74 16.62
CA ALA A 391 13.61 20.56 15.95
C ALA A 391 13.38 22.06 16.23
N LYS A 392 14.46 22.81 16.41
CA LYS A 392 14.42 24.28 16.47
C LYS A 392 14.13 24.85 15.07
N PRO A 393 13.41 26.00 14.99
CA PRO A 393 13.32 26.74 13.75
C PRO A 393 14.71 27.25 13.36
N GLN A 394 15.17 26.93 12.15
CA GLN A 394 16.46 27.43 11.63
C GLN A 394 16.36 28.93 11.37
N LYS A 395 17.31 29.70 11.93
CA LYS A 395 17.57 31.07 11.50
C LYS A 395 18.50 31.03 10.29
N SER A 396 18.10 31.69 9.21
CA SER A 396 18.93 31.82 8.00
C SER A 396 20.31 32.37 8.37
N GLY A 397 21.39 31.67 8.05
CA GLY A 397 22.76 32.19 8.17
C GLY A 397 23.59 31.71 9.37
N VAL A 398 23.12 30.77 10.20
CA VAL A 398 23.91 30.20 11.29
C VAL A 398 24.16 28.70 11.00
N GLU A 399 25.29 28.40 10.44
CA GLU A 399 25.81 27.03 10.37
C GLU A 399 26.36 26.63 11.78
N GLY A 400 25.82 25.52 12.33
CA GLY A 400 26.41 24.87 13.52
C GLY A 400 25.75 25.13 14.88
N GLY A 401 24.49 25.64 14.93
CA GLY A 401 23.75 25.80 16.19
C GLY A 401 23.01 24.54 16.65
N GLN A 402 22.66 24.51 17.94
CA GLN A 402 21.80 23.48 18.55
C GLN A 402 20.52 23.29 17.74
N GLN A 403 20.36 22.09 17.13
CA GLN A 403 19.28 21.81 16.19
C GLN A 403 17.97 21.36 16.85
N VAL A 404 18.00 21.00 18.14
CA VAL A 404 16.89 20.39 18.88
C VAL A 404 16.55 21.24 20.10
N ILE A 405 15.27 21.26 20.49
CA ILE A 405 14.81 21.90 21.72
C ILE A 405 15.07 20.93 22.88
N GLU A 406 15.72 21.39 23.94
CA GLU A 406 16.13 20.55 25.09
C GLU A 406 14.93 19.94 25.82
N ASN A 407 13.84 20.70 25.96
CA ASN A 407 12.63 20.22 26.62
C ASN A 407 11.80 19.34 25.67
N PRO A 408 11.63 18.05 25.98
CA PRO A 408 10.80 17.18 25.16
C PRO A 408 9.31 17.45 25.37
N ILE A 409 8.48 17.09 24.41
CA ILE A 409 7.03 17.03 24.58
C ILE A 409 6.70 15.65 25.18
N LEU A 410 6.22 15.64 26.42
CA LEU A 410 5.92 14.43 27.18
C LEU A 410 4.53 13.89 26.87
N SER A 411 3.60 14.76 26.50
CA SER A 411 2.25 14.38 26.14
C SER A 411 2.23 13.63 24.80
N ASN A 412 1.27 12.72 24.68
CA ASN A 412 0.94 12.02 23.43
C ASN A 412 -0.34 12.61 22.81
N PHE A 413 -0.68 12.16 21.60
CA PHE A 413 -1.88 12.67 20.93
C PHE A 413 -3.18 12.17 21.56
N LYS A 414 -3.18 11.00 22.23
CA LYS A 414 -4.35 10.48 22.92
C LYS A 414 -4.71 11.32 24.16
N GLU A 415 -3.70 11.75 24.93
CA GLU A 415 -3.86 12.63 26.11
C GLU A 415 -4.20 14.05 25.71
N GLY A 416 -3.76 14.48 24.52
CA GLY A 416 -3.80 15.85 24.05
C GLY A 416 -2.56 16.65 24.46
N LEU A 417 -2.24 17.68 23.68
CA LEU A 417 -1.09 18.54 23.91
C LEU A 417 -1.52 19.81 24.66
N SER A 418 -0.69 20.28 25.58
CA SER A 418 -0.84 21.62 26.16
C SER A 418 -0.57 22.70 25.11
N VAL A 419 -0.99 23.95 25.39
CA VAL A 419 -0.80 25.07 24.44
C VAL A 419 0.68 25.30 24.11
N LEU A 420 1.57 25.19 25.09
CA LEU A 420 3.01 25.35 24.90
C LEU A 420 3.60 24.18 24.10
N GLU A 421 3.21 22.97 24.41
CA GLU A 421 3.65 21.77 23.68
C GLU A 421 3.18 21.80 22.23
N TYR A 422 1.94 22.22 21.98
CA TYR A 422 1.43 22.42 20.63
C TYR A 422 2.25 23.47 19.86
N PHE A 423 2.55 24.61 20.48
CA PHE A 423 3.36 25.65 19.86
C PHE A 423 4.77 25.14 19.48
N ILE A 424 5.44 24.43 20.40
CA ILE A 424 6.74 23.81 20.14
C ILE A 424 6.64 22.77 19.00
N SER A 425 5.58 22.00 19.00
CA SER A 425 5.38 20.94 18.00
C SER A 425 5.17 21.47 16.58
N THR A 426 4.59 22.66 16.43
CA THR A 426 4.35 23.27 15.12
C THR A 426 5.63 23.62 14.36
N HIS A 427 6.76 23.84 15.06
CA HIS A 427 8.04 24.11 14.40
C HIS A 427 8.48 22.96 13.49
N GLY A 428 8.36 21.72 13.95
CA GLY A 428 8.69 20.53 13.14
C GLY A 428 7.75 20.33 11.95
N ALA A 429 6.46 20.57 12.14
CA ALA A 429 5.47 20.46 11.07
C ALA A 429 5.70 21.50 9.97
N ARG A 430 5.95 22.76 10.36
CA ARG A 430 6.27 23.85 9.42
C ARG A 430 7.58 23.60 8.66
N LYS A 431 8.60 23.05 9.32
CA LYS A 431 9.85 22.64 8.66
C LYS A 431 9.57 21.58 7.61
N GLY A 432 8.82 20.53 7.93
CA GLY A 432 8.48 19.49 6.97
C GLY A 432 7.72 20.02 5.76
N LEU A 433 6.78 20.93 5.94
CA LEU A 433 6.06 21.58 4.84
C LEU A 433 7.00 22.42 3.96
N ALA A 434 7.90 23.20 4.57
CA ALA A 434 8.87 24.01 3.84
C ALA A 434 9.85 23.16 3.04
N ASP A 435 10.39 22.08 3.63
CA ASP A 435 11.31 21.16 2.97
C ASP A 435 10.62 20.46 1.78
N THR A 436 9.36 20.06 1.93
CA THR A 436 8.57 19.47 0.85
C THR A 436 8.34 20.48 -0.29
N CYS A 437 7.98 21.74 0.01
CA CYS A 437 7.81 22.77 -1.01
C CYS A 437 9.12 23.07 -1.76
N LEU A 438 10.26 23.10 -1.07
CA LEU A 438 11.57 23.33 -1.67
C LEU A 438 11.97 22.20 -2.63
N LEU A 439 11.69 20.95 -2.28
CA LEU A 439 11.91 19.81 -3.18
C LEU A 439 11.08 19.93 -4.46
N TYR A 440 9.80 20.26 -4.37
CA TYR A 440 8.94 20.46 -5.55
C TYR A 440 9.35 21.65 -6.42
N THR A 441 9.94 22.70 -5.84
CA THR A 441 10.38 23.85 -6.60
C THR A 441 11.78 23.69 -7.20
N SER A 442 12.66 22.88 -6.60
CA SER A 442 13.98 22.57 -7.15
C SER A 442 13.94 21.60 -8.33
N ASP A 443 12.95 20.70 -8.39
CA ASP A 443 12.75 19.79 -9.51
C ASP A 443 11.97 20.44 -10.69
N ALA A 444 11.45 21.66 -10.52
CA ALA A 444 10.74 22.41 -11.55
C ALA A 444 11.64 23.43 -12.29
N ALA A 445 12.90 23.59 -11.89
CA ALA A 445 13.93 24.37 -12.56
C ALA A 445 14.88 23.45 -13.34
#